data_858d74450fc95e4d04027f7466981703
#
_entry.id   858d74450fc95e4d04027f7466981703
#
_cell.length_a   1.000
_cell.length_b   1.000
_cell.length_c   1.000
_cell.angle_alpha   90.00
_cell.angle_beta   90.00
_cell.angle_gamma   90.00
#
_symmetry.space_group_name_H-M   'P 1'
#
loop_
_entity.id
_entity.type
_entity.pdbx_description
1 polymer ?
#
loop_
_entity_poly.entity_id
_entity_poly.type
_entity_poly.pdbx_seq_one_letter_code
_entity_poly.pdbx_strand_id
1 'polypeptide(L)' 'MKACPFCGAEARRSIAPAKGRPTGVYIATINCTNGNCGAEMHTLYSAPPWMKDPLRQARLDIDRRWNRRCENG' A
#
# COMPACT_ATOMS: atom_id res chain seq x y z
N MET A 1 10.10 0.92 -3.06
CA MET A 1 9.11 -0.15 -3.32
C MET A 1 9.63 -1.06 -4.41
N LYS A 2 9.58 -2.35 -4.21
CA LYS A 2 10.06 -3.32 -5.18
C LYS A 2 9.04 -3.56 -6.29
N ALA A 3 9.51 -4.06 -7.44
CA ALA A 3 8.63 -4.43 -8.54
C ALA A 3 7.70 -5.58 -8.14
N CYS A 4 6.68 -5.82 -8.97
CA CYS A 4 5.73 -6.91 -8.73
C CYS A 4 6.45 -8.26 -8.57
N PRO A 5 6.18 -9.03 -7.50
CA PRO A 5 6.86 -10.31 -7.28
C PRO A 5 6.44 -11.41 -8.25
N PHE A 6 5.35 -11.20 -8.99
CA PHE A 6 4.81 -12.24 -9.89
C PHE A 6 5.25 -12.06 -11.34
N CYS A 7 5.38 -10.84 -11.82
CA CYS A 7 5.72 -10.59 -13.22
C CYS A 7 6.89 -9.64 -13.41
N GLY A 8 7.39 -9.02 -12.36
CA GLY A 8 8.50 -8.08 -12.44
C GLY A 8 8.15 -6.71 -12.96
N ALA A 9 6.89 -6.44 -13.30
CA ALA A 9 6.46 -5.14 -13.76
C ALA A 9 6.46 -4.13 -12.62
N GLU A 10 6.47 -2.85 -12.97
CA GLU A 10 6.39 -1.78 -11.99
C GLU A 10 5.06 -1.83 -11.24
N ALA A 11 5.11 -1.51 -9.94
CA ALA A 11 3.91 -1.46 -9.12
C ALA A 11 3.54 -0.01 -8.83
N ARG A 12 2.23 0.26 -8.71
CA ARG A 12 1.69 1.57 -8.35
C ARG A 12 1.09 1.55 -6.96
N ARG A 13 1.33 2.63 -6.24
CA ARG A 13 0.81 2.81 -4.89
C ARG A 13 -0.21 3.94 -4.89
N SER A 14 -1.31 3.74 -4.14
CA SER A 14 -2.34 4.74 -3.96
C SER A 14 -2.76 4.76 -2.49
N ILE A 15 -2.92 5.94 -1.91
CA ILE A 15 -3.35 6.10 -0.53
C ILE A 15 -4.45 7.16 -0.50
N ALA A 16 -5.58 6.82 0.12
CA ALA A 16 -6.73 7.70 0.22
C ALA A 16 -7.40 7.55 1.59
N PRO A 17 -8.09 8.60 2.06
CA PRO A 17 -8.88 8.48 3.28
C PRO A 17 -9.96 7.40 3.11
N ALA A 18 -10.15 6.58 4.14
CA ALA A 18 -11.16 5.52 4.11
C ALA A 18 -12.55 6.12 4.37
N LYS A 19 -13.46 5.96 3.41
CA LYS A 19 -14.83 6.43 3.55
C LYS A 19 -15.59 5.59 4.57
N GLY A 20 -16.44 6.23 5.37
CA GLY A 20 -17.23 5.55 6.38
C GLY A 20 -16.43 5.11 7.60
N ARG A 21 -15.19 5.52 7.72
CA ARG A 21 -14.32 5.22 8.86
C ARG A 21 -14.00 6.49 9.63
N PRO A 22 -13.57 6.38 10.90
CA PRO A 22 -13.16 7.55 11.66
C PRO A 22 -12.00 8.29 10.99
N THR A 23 -11.87 9.58 11.31
CA THR A 23 -10.77 10.40 10.84
C THR A 23 -9.43 9.75 11.22
N GLY A 24 -8.49 9.75 10.29
CA GLY A 24 -7.16 9.15 10.51
C GLY A 24 -7.02 7.73 9.99
N VAL A 25 -8.08 7.15 9.43
CA VAL A 25 -7.98 5.83 8.80
C VAL A 25 -7.80 6.02 7.29
N TYR A 26 -6.80 5.35 6.72
CA TYR A 26 -6.47 5.44 5.31
C TYR A 26 -6.47 4.06 4.66
N ILE A 27 -6.87 4.01 3.40
CA ILE A 27 -6.75 2.80 2.58
C ILE A 27 -5.51 2.97 1.71
N ALA A 28 -4.57 2.05 1.85
CA ALA A 28 -3.38 1.99 1.02
C ALA A 28 -3.49 0.81 0.07
N THR A 29 -3.20 1.03 -1.20
CA THR A 29 -3.32 0.02 -2.24
C THR A 29 -2.07 0.02 -3.10
N ILE A 30 -1.57 -1.16 -3.45
CA ILE A 30 -0.51 -1.33 -4.45
C ILE A 30 -1.05 -2.25 -5.54
N ASN A 31 -0.94 -1.80 -6.79
CA ASN A 31 -1.39 -2.55 -7.96
C ASN A 31 -0.23 -2.76 -8.92
N CYS A 32 -0.15 -3.95 -9.49
CA CYS A 32 0.76 -4.18 -10.61
C CYS A 32 0.27 -3.42 -11.84
N THR A 33 1.18 -2.79 -12.58
CA THR A 33 0.83 -2.03 -13.79
C THR A 33 0.62 -2.93 -15.01
N ASN A 34 1.02 -4.21 -14.92
CA ASN A 34 0.79 -5.17 -15.98
C ASN A 34 -0.65 -5.68 -15.93
N GLY A 35 -1.45 -5.32 -16.93
CA GLY A 35 -2.86 -5.71 -16.99
C GLY A 35 -3.11 -7.21 -17.00
N ASN A 36 -2.13 -8.01 -17.43
CA ASN A 36 -2.26 -9.47 -17.46
C ASN A 36 -1.91 -10.12 -16.12
N CYS A 37 -1.20 -9.41 -15.24
CA CYS A 37 -0.80 -9.94 -13.95
C CYS A 37 -1.91 -9.79 -12.90
N GLY A 38 -2.45 -8.58 -12.75
CA GLY A 38 -3.53 -8.31 -11.82
C GLY A 38 -3.15 -8.38 -10.34
N ALA A 39 -1.88 -8.45 -10.01
CA ALA A 39 -1.45 -8.52 -8.61
C ALA A 39 -1.83 -7.24 -7.87
N GLU A 40 -2.36 -7.38 -6.66
CA GLU A 40 -2.90 -6.27 -5.89
C GLU A 40 -2.77 -6.54 -4.41
N MET A 41 -2.55 -5.48 -3.63
CA MET A 41 -2.52 -5.55 -2.18
C MET A 41 -3.26 -4.35 -1.59
N HIS A 42 -4.13 -4.60 -0.63
CA HIS A 42 -4.84 -3.56 0.11
C HIS A 42 -4.49 -3.65 1.58
N THR A 43 -4.43 -2.52 2.26
CA THR A 43 -4.29 -2.49 3.70
C THR A 43 -4.95 -1.23 4.26
N LEU A 44 -5.46 -1.33 5.48
CA LEU A 44 -5.98 -0.19 6.22
C LEU A 44 -4.91 0.27 7.20
N TYR A 45 -4.69 1.56 7.24
CA TYR A 45 -3.76 2.17 8.18
C TYR A 45 -4.50 3.16 9.07
N SER A 46 -4.44 2.96 10.39
CA SER A 46 -5.04 3.87 11.36
C SER A 46 -3.94 4.74 11.96
N ALA A 47 -3.99 6.03 11.65
CA ALA A 47 -3.02 6.99 12.19
C ALA A 47 -3.52 7.56 13.50
N PRO A 48 -2.67 7.61 14.55
CA PRO A 48 -3.06 8.29 15.78
C PRO A 48 -3.15 9.81 15.56
N PRO A 49 -3.98 10.52 16.35
CA PRO A 49 -4.20 11.95 16.13
C PRO A 49 -2.96 12.82 16.34
N TRP A 50 -1.96 12.33 17.07
CA TRP A 50 -0.71 13.06 17.30
C TRP A 50 0.31 12.89 16.17
N MET A 51 0.02 12.03 15.19
CA MET A 51 0.95 11.78 14.09
C MET A 51 0.98 12.96 13.11
N LYS A 52 2.18 13.45 12.82
CA LYS A 52 2.36 14.64 11.98
C LYS A 52 2.19 14.37 10.49
N ASP A 53 2.57 13.19 10.03
CA ASP A 53 2.51 12.84 8.61
C ASP A 53 1.96 11.42 8.43
N PRO A 54 0.64 11.28 8.56
CA PRO A 54 0.02 9.95 8.45
C PRO A 54 0.13 9.33 7.06
N LEU A 55 0.12 10.14 6.01
CA LEU A 55 0.25 9.63 4.64
C LEU A 55 1.62 9.00 4.40
N ARG A 56 2.67 9.63 4.92
CA ARG A 56 4.01 9.10 4.81
C ARG A 56 4.15 7.77 5.54
N GLN A 57 3.59 7.69 6.75
CA GLN A 57 3.64 6.46 7.53
C GLN A 57 2.84 5.34 6.86
N ALA A 58 1.69 5.67 6.28
CA ALA A 58 0.89 4.70 5.53
C ALA A 58 1.67 4.16 4.33
N ARG A 59 2.39 5.01 3.61
CA ARG A 59 3.24 4.60 2.49
C ARG A 59 4.33 3.63 2.95
N LEU A 60 5.02 3.97 4.03
CA LEU A 60 6.09 3.12 4.56
C LEU A 60 5.54 1.77 4.98
N ASP A 61 4.38 1.75 5.60
CA ASP A 61 3.75 0.53 6.05
C ASP A 61 3.39 -0.40 4.88
N ILE A 62 2.72 0.13 3.85
CA ILE A 62 2.31 -0.69 2.72
C ILE A 62 3.53 -1.13 1.87
N ASP A 63 4.53 -0.27 1.73
CA ASP A 63 5.75 -0.62 1.02
C ASP A 63 6.48 -1.77 1.71
N ARG A 64 6.51 -1.76 3.04
CA ARG A 64 7.13 -2.83 3.82
C ARG A 64 6.39 -4.16 3.60
N ARG A 65 5.07 -4.12 3.60
CA ARG A 65 4.24 -5.31 3.37
C ARG A 65 4.44 -5.86 1.95
N TRP A 66 4.49 -4.99 0.97
CA TRP A 66 4.73 -5.38 -0.42
C TRP A 66 6.10 -6.00 -0.60
N ASN A 67 7.13 -5.36 -0.04
CA ASN A 67 8.50 -5.86 -0.13
C ASN A 67 8.65 -7.22 0.55
N ARG A 68 7.93 -7.44 1.64
CA ARG A 68 7.92 -8.75 2.31
C ARG A 68 7.35 -9.82 1.40
N ARG A 69 6.31 -9.53 0.63
CA ARG A 69 5.77 -10.48 -0.36
C ARG A 69 6.82 -10.82 -1.41
N CYS A 70 7.57 -9.81 -1.87
CA CYS A 70 8.64 -10.04 -2.84
C CYS A 70 9.73 -10.98 -2.31
N GLU A 71 10.04 -10.86 -1.02
CA GLU A 71 11.06 -11.70 -0.38
C GLU A 71 10.57 -13.13 -0.17
N ASN A 72 9.29 -13.32 0.09
CA ASN A 72 8.69 -14.62 0.37
C ASN A 72 8.12 -15.30 -0.87
N GLY A 73 7.99 -14.57 -1.93
CA GLY A 73 7.44 -15.04 -3.17
C GLY A 73 8.51 -15.42 -4.15
#